data_171b728c768bdf2a996abafe3b6de8ba
#
_entry.id   171b728c768bdf2a996abafe3b6de8ba
#
_cell.length_a   1.000
_cell.length_b   1.000
_cell.length_c   1.000
_cell.angle_alpha   90.00
_cell.angle_beta   90.00
_cell.angle_gamma   90.00
#
_symmetry.space_group_name_H-M   'P 1'
#
loop_
_entity.id
_entity.type
_entity.pdbx_description
1 polymer ?
#
loop_
_entity_poly.entity_id
_entity_poly.type
_entity_poly.pdbx_seq_one_letter_code
_entity_poly.pdbx_strand_id
1 'polypeptide(L)'
;MWDTLTLYVHQIRILLTRWQIDLDTIELSNLNRQFLFHKKHINQSKAIVARDAASAFNPDVRIVAHHANIKSHQFEVAYYASFDVVRSALDNLDTRRWVNRMCVMARVPLIESGTAGFLGQVQPIRPSYTECYDCTEHPTPTTFPVCTIRSTPSTPVHCIVWAKNWLLPQLFGALDNSDEQEFSEAAKRGEDAAELQRLRQEAQQMLTYREQLYASLNAPQVVCERIFDKLYSVHIQRL
;
A
#
# COMPACT_ATOMS: atom_id res chain seq x y z
N MET A 1 4.12 1.80 -4.32
CA MET A 1 5.28 1.26 -3.60
C MET A 1 5.39 -0.20 -4.00
N TRP A 2 6.58 -0.73 -4.10
CA TRP A 2 6.80 -2.13 -4.46
C TRP A 2 6.67 -2.96 -3.19
N ASP A 3 5.56 -3.66 -3.03
CA ASP A 3 5.33 -4.53 -1.86
C ASP A 3 5.93 -5.92 -2.12
N THR A 4 7.17 -5.93 -2.59
CA THR A 4 7.80 -7.15 -3.07
C THR A 4 8.98 -7.50 -2.20
N LEU A 5 8.96 -8.69 -1.61
CA LEU A 5 10.15 -9.28 -1.02
C LEU A 5 11.01 -9.86 -2.15
N THR A 6 12.20 -9.30 -2.34
CA THR A 6 13.15 -9.82 -3.30
C THR A 6 14.29 -10.50 -2.57
N LEU A 7 14.41 -11.80 -2.76
CA LEU A 7 15.48 -12.62 -2.19
C LEU A 7 16.58 -12.83 -3.24
N TYR A 8 17.82 -12.58 -2.87
CA TYR A 8 18.95 -12.80 -3.75
C TYR A 8 19.80 -13.97 -3.26
N VAL A 9 20.06 -14.92 -4.14
CA VAL A 9 21.16 -15.86 -4.00
C VAL A 9 22.31 -15.34 -4.85
N HIS A 10 23.39 -14.97 -4.22
CA HIS A 10 24.61 -14.55 -4.89
C HIS A 10 25.65 -15.68 -4.80
N GLN A 11 25.73 -16.53 -5.79
CA GLN A 11 26.94 -17.30 -6.01
C GLN A 11 27.92 -16.45 -6.80
N ILE A 12 29.12 -16.27 -6.27
CA ILE A 12 30.19 -15.40 -6.79
C ILE A 12 30.72 -15.81 -8.19
N ARG A 13 30.03 -16.58 -8.98
CA ARG A 13 30.38 -16.85 -10.39
C ARG A 13 29.15 -17.09 -11.25
N ILE A 14 28.75 -16.08 -12.00
CA ILE A 14 28.11 -16.14 -13.34
C ILE A 14 26.56 -16.22 -13.40
N LEU A 15 25.83 -16.72 -12.43
CA LEU A 15 24.36 -16.75 -12.50
C LEU A 15 23.74 -16.14 -11.26
N LEU A 16 23.27 -14.90 -11.36
CA LEU A 16 22.42 -14.28 -10.33
C LEU A 16 21.05 -14.97 -10.37
N THR A 17 20.78 -15.82 -9.39
CA THR A 17 19.41 -16.32 -9.19
C THR A 17 18.69 -15.39 -8.23
N ARG A 18 17.55 -14.90 -8.65
CA ARG A 18 16.69 -14.00 -7.88
C ARG A 18 15.37 -14.71 -7.57
N TRP A 19 14.95 -14.65 -6.31
CA TRP A 19 13.67 -15.16 -5.88
C TRP A 19 12.80 -13.98 -5.47
N GLN A 20 11.55 -13.98 -5.92
CA GLN A 20 10.60 -12.92 -5.66
C GLN A 20 9.32 -13.53 -5.11
N ILE A 21 8.87 -13.03 -3.95
CA ILE A 21 7.64 -13.47 -3.31
C ILE A 21 6.74 -12.27 -3.14
N ASP A 22 5.53 -12.35 -3.63
CA ASP A 22 4.52 -11.31 -3.55
C ASP A 22 3.13 -11.95 -3.61
N LEU A 23 2.26 -11.60 -2.69
CA LEU A 23 0.89 -12.12 -2.65
C LEU A 23 -0.07 -11.30 -3.52
N ASP A 24 0.33 -10.07 -3.87
CA ASP A 24 -0.57 -9.12 -4.50
C ASP A 24 -0.82 -9.39 -5.98
N THR A 25 -1.96 -8.90 -6.43
CA THR A 25 -2.30 -8.75 -7.84
C THR A 25 -2.12 -7.30 -8.30
N ILE A 26 -2.02 -7.10 -9.59
CA ILE A 26 -1.85 -5.79 -10.21
C ILE A 26 -3.21 -5.10 -10.30
N GLU A 27 -3.30 -3.93 -9.72
CA GLU A 27 -4.46 -3.05 -9.79
C GLU A 27 -4.23 -1.88 -10.75
N LEU A 28 -5.32 -1.27 -11.22
CA LEU A 28 -5.24 -0.07 -12.07
C LEU A 28 -4.45 1.06 -11.41
N SER A 29 -4.64 1.24 -10.09
CA SER A 29 -3.94 2.22 -9.26
C SER A 29 -2.42 2.03 -9.22
N ASN A 30 -1.92 0.84 -9.54
CA ASN A 30 -0.48 0.57 -9.55
C ASN A 30 0.24 1.11 -10.79
N LEU A 31 -0.49 1.27 -11.90
CA LEU A 31 0.10 1.58 -13.21
C LEU A 31 0.68 3.00 -13.30
N ASN A 32 0.31 3.90 -12.41
CA ASN A 32 0.82 5.27 -12.37
C ASN A 32 2.27 5.38 -11.85
N ARG A 33 2.78 4.34 -11.16
CA ARG A 33 4.11 4.35 -10.51
C ARG A 33 4.92 3.06 -10.67
N GLN A 34 4.31 1.95 -11.07
CA GLN A 34 4.96 0.65 -11.20
C GLN A 34 5.21 0.33 -12.69
N PHE A 35 6.32 0.84 -13.22
CA PHE A 35 6.64 0.85 -14.66
C PHE A 35 6.74 -0.54 -15.33
N LEU A 36 6.91 -1.62 -14.55
CA LEU A 36 6.92 -2.99 -15.10
C LEU A 36 5.53 -3.47 -15.52
N PHE A 37 4.48 -2.78 -15.08
CA PHE A 37 3.12 -3.22 -15.29
C PHE A 37 2.39 -2.37 -16.34
N HIS A 38 1.51 -3.01 -17.09
CA HIS A 38 0.69 -2.40 -18.13
C HIS A 38 -0.77 -2.79 -17.93
N LYS A 39 -1.71 -2.09 -18.60
CA LYS A 39 -3.16 -2.35 -18.51
C LYS A 39 -3.54 -3.83 -18.73
N LYS A 40 -2.84 -4.52 -19.63
CA LYS A 40 -3.06 -5.95 -19.91
C LYS A 40 -2.72 -6.89 -18.75
N HIS A 41 -2.01 -6.40 -17.74
CA HIS A 41 -1.56 -7.17 -16.58
C HIS A 41 -2.50 -7.03 -15.36
N ILE A 42 -3.56 -6.23 -15.46
CA ILE A 42 -4.52 -6.04 -14.35
C ILE A 42 -5.08 -7.41 -13.93
N ASN A 43 -5.22 -7.61 -12.61
CA ASN A 43 -5.62 -8.85 -11.94
C ASN A 43 -4.65 -10.03 -12.06
N GLN A 44 -3.46 -9.84 -12.66
CA GLN A 44 -2.41 -10.84 -12.65
C GLN A 44 -1.49 -10.67 -11.43
N SER A 45 -0.77 -11.74 -11.06
CA SER A 45 0.18 -11.71 -9.95
C SER A 45 1.32 -10.73 -10.20
N LYS A 46 1.60 -9.84 -9.24
CA LYS A 46 2.73 -8.91 -9.30
C LYS A 46 4.07 -9.65 -9.45
N ALA A 47 4.27 -10.73 -8.67
CA ALA A 47 5.51 -11.51 -8.71
C ALA A 47 5.76 -12.11 -10.10
N ILE A 48 4.74 -12.72 -10.72
CA ILE A 48 4.89 -13.40 -11.99
C ILE A 48 5.16 -12.41 -13.11
N VAL A 49 4.35 -11.35 -13.21
CA VAL A 49 4.51 -10.32 -14.24
C VAL A 49 5.85 -9.58 -14.09
N ALA A 50 6.26 -9.28 -12.86
CA ALA A 50 7.55 -8.63 -12.60
C ALA A 50 8.73 -9.53 -13.02
N ARG A 51 8.66 -10.85 -12.79
CA ARG A 51 9.63 -11.83 -13.31
C ARG A 51 9.72 -11.76 -14.84
N ASP A 52 8.60 -11.83 -15.52
CA ASP A 52 8.56 -11.89 -16.98
C ASP A 52 9.09 -10.57 -17.60
N ALA A 53 8.68 -9.45 -17.05
CA ALA A 53 9.17 -8.14 -17.46
C ALA A 53 10.68 -7.96 -17.17
N ALA A 54 11.14 -8.36 -15.99
CA ALA A 54 12.56 -8.23 -15.61
C ALA A 54 13.47 -9.17 -16.41
N SER A 55 13.01 -10.38 -16.74
CA SER A 55 13.76 -11.31 -17.58
C SER A 55 13.97 -10.80 -19.01
N ALA A 56 13.06 -9.91 -19.49
CA ALA A 56 13.24 -9.26 -20.78
C ALA A 56 14.37 -8.19 -20.76
N PHE A 57 14.64 -7.57 -19.61
CA PHE A 57 15.75 -6.61 -19.48
C PHE A 57 17.12 -7.29 -19.34
N ASN A 58 17.15 -8.43 -18.66
CA ASN A 58 18.39 -9.20 -18.49
C ASN A 58 18.11 -10.70 -18.52
N PRO A 59 18.31 -11.35 -19.67
CA PRO A 59 18.06 -12.79 -19.85
C PRO A 59 19.06 -13.68 -19.07
N ASP A 60 20.20 -13.15 -18.67
CA ASP A 60 21.22 -13.92 -17.95
C ASP A 60 20.86 -14.14 -16.46
N VAL A 61 19.84 -13.45 -15.96
CA VAL A 61 19.36 -13.59 -14.59
C VAL A 61 18.22 -14.59 -14.51
N ARG A 62 18.42 -15.67 -13.75
CA ARG A 62 17.33 -16.60 -13.44
C ARG A 62 16.45 -16.01 -12.35
N ILE A 63 15.16 -15.78 -12.66
CA ILE A 63 14.18 -15.27 -11.71
C ILE A 63 13.15 -16.36 -11.41
N VAL A 64 12.96 -16.66 -10.12
CA VAL A 64 11.90 -17.54 -9.60
C VAL A 64 10.89 -16.68 -8.89
N ALA A 65 9.63 -16.74 -9.29
CA ALA A 65 8.54 -15.96 -8.73
C ALA A 65 7.52 -16.84 -8.02
N HIS A 66 7.13 -16.43 -6.82
CA HIS A 66 6.09 -17.08 -6.04
C HIS A 66 4.95 -16.09 -5.78
N HIS A 67 3.76 -16.43 -6.26
CA HIS A 67 2.52 -15.76 -5.84
C HIS A 67 2.04 -16.43 -4.56
N ALA A 68 2.56 -15.99 -3.42
CA ALA A 68 2.33 -16.65 -2.13
C ALA A 68 2.52 -15.70 -0.95
N ASN A 69 1.89 -16.05 0.17
CA ASN A 69 2.11 -15.36 1.42
C ASN A 69 3.48 -15.76 2.00
N ILE A 70 4.34 -14.78 2.27
CA ILE A 70 5.66 -14.98 2.84
C ILE A 70 5.65 -15.63 4.24
N LYS A 71 4.52 -15.60 4.94
CA LYS A 71 4.33 -16.25 6.24
C LYS A 71 3.89 -17.70 6.15
N SER A 72 3.71 -18.25 4.94
CA SER A 72 3.35 -19.66 4.79
C SER A 72 4.52 -20.58 5.16
N HIS A 73 4.21 -21.78 5.61
CA HIS A 73 5.16 -22.77 6.15
C HIS A 73 6.33 -23.09 5.21
N GLN A 74 6.15 -22.96 3.91
CA GLN A 74 7.24 -23.18 2.95
C GLN A 74 8.36 -22.14 3.05
N PHE A 75 8.12 -20.98 3.66
CA PHE A 75 9.07 -19.88 3.80
C PHE A 75 9.51 -19.69 5.26
N GLU A 76 9.99 -20.77 5.86
CA GLU A 76 10.54 -20.76 7.21
C GLU A 76 12.06 -20.51 7.19
N VAL A 77 12.69 -20.56 8.36
CA VAL A 77 14.11 -20.25 8.57
C VAL A 77 15.04 -20.99 7.58
N ALA A 78 14.76 -22.28 7.32
CA ALA A 78 15.56 -23.08 6.38
C ALA A 78 15.52 -22.53 4.95
N TYR A 79 14.37 -21.98 4.53
CA TYR A 79 14.25 -21.31 3.24
C TYR A 79 15.11 -20.05 3.18
N TYR A 80 15.06 -19.20 4.20
CA TYR A 80 15.89 -17.99 4.27
C TYR A 80 17.38 -18.31 4.32
N ALA A 81 17.78 -19.39 5.00
CA ALA A 81 19.19 -19.82 5.09
C ALA A 81 19.80 -20.21 3.74
N SER A 82 19.00 -20.40 2.71
CA SER A 82 19.48 -20.69 1.34
C SER A 82 19.90 -19.45 0.54
N PHE A 83 19.75 -18.23 1.10
CA PHE A 83 20.04 -16.98 0.43
C PHE A 83 21.27 -16.29 0.99
N ASP A 84 22.02 -15.60 0.14
CA ASP A 84 23.18 -14.78 0.56
C ASP A 84 22.73 -13.43 1.12
N VAL A 85 21.62 -12.89 0.64
CA VAL A 85 21.04 -11.63 1.09
C VAL A 85 19.53 -11.59 0.80
N VAL A 86 18.80 -11.01 1.73
CA VAL A 86 17.35 -10.73 1.59
C VAL A 86 17.16 -9.24 1.41
N ARG A 87 16.28 -8.82 0.49
CA ARG A 87 15.85 -7.43 0.33
C ARG A 87 14.35 -7.34 0.58
N SER A 88 13.97 -6.50 1.52
CA SER A 88 12.57 -6.27 1.89
C SER A 88 12.14 -4.88 1.45
N ALA A 89 11.00 -4.80 0.78
CA ALA A 89 10.32 -3.55 0.41
C ALA A 89 8.81 -3.69 0.66
N LEU A 90 8.47 -4.10 1.88
CA LEU A 90 7.10 -4.39 2.33
C LEU A 90 6.42 -3.13 2.88
N ASP A 91 5.11 -3.08 2.82
CA ASP A 91 4.30 -1.93 3.24
C ASP A 91 3.75 -2.04 4.68
N ASN A 92 3.75 -3.23 5.29
CA ASN A 92 3.20 -3.42 6.63
C ASN A 92 4.23 -3.89 7.65
N LEU A 93 4.11 -3.38 8.89
CA LEU A 93 5.03 -3.64 10.00
C LEU A 93 5.10 -5.12 10.39
N ASP A 94 3.98 -5.82 10.37
CA ASP A 94 3.90 -7.20 10.81
C ASP A 94 4.71 -8.13 9.88
N THR A 95 4.61 -7.91 8.57
CA THR A 95 5.40 -8.69 7.60
C THR A 95 6.88 -8.29 7.60
N ARG A 96 7.21 -7.00 7.81
CA ARG A 96 8.60 -6.55 7.99
C ARG A 96 9.24 -7.22 9.21
N ARG A 97 8.54 -7.25 10.35
CA ARG A 97 8.99 -7.94 11.56
C ARG A 97 9.16 -9.44 11.35
N TRP A 98 8.25 -10.07 10.62
CA TRP A 98 8.36 -11.48 10.27
C TRP A 98 9.65 -11.75 9.48
N VAL A 99 9.88 -11.02 8.39
CA VAL A 99 11.09 -11.17 7.55
C VAL A 99 12.35 -10.89 8.34
N ASN A 100 12.38 -9.83 9.15
CA ASN A 100 13.50 -9.53 10.05
C ASN A 100 13.81 -10.72 10.97
N ARG A 101 12.80 -11.27 11.62
CA ARG A 101 12.94 -12.44 12.51
C ARG A 101 13.51 -13.64 11.77
N MET A 102 12.99 -13.96 10.58
CA MET A 102 13.49 -15.07 9.78
C MET A 102 14.95 -14.86 9.38
N CYS A 103 15.32 -13.67 8.93
CA CYS A 103 16.69 -13.34 8.55
C CYS A 103 17.66 -13.40 9.75
N VAL A 104 17.25 -12.90 10.92
CA VAL A 104 18.06 -12.99 12.14
C VAL A 104 18.29 -14.45 12.55
N MET A 105 17.25 -15.28 12.54
CA MET A 105 17.33 -16.71 12.87
C MET A 105 18.18 -17.49 11.85
N ALA A 106 18.03 -17.19 10.57
CA ALA A 106 18.80 -17.79 9.49
C ALA A 106 20.24 -17.23 9.39
N ARG A 107 20.57 -16.16 10.12
CA ARG A 107 21.85 -15.42 10.03
C ARG A 107 22.14 -14.86 8.64
N VAL A 108 21.11 -14.50 7.89
CA VAL A 108 21.22 -13.94 6.54
C VAL A 108 21.11 -12.42 6.60
N PRO A 109 21.98 -11.67 5.91
CA PRO A 109 21.87 -10.22 5.80
C PRO A 109 20.52 -9.79 5.22
N LEU A 110 19.91 -8.75 5.81
CA LEU A 110 18.68 -8.15 5.33
C LEU A 110 18.93 -6.69 4.94
N ILE A 111 18.49 -6.31 3.77
CA ILE A 111 18.37 -4.91 3.36
C ILE A 111 16.89 -4.54 3.45
N GLU A 112 16.52 -3.90 4.55
CA GLU A 112 15.17 -3.42 4.76
C GLU A 112 15.01 -2.05 4.10
N SER A 113 13.91 -1.82 3.39
CA SER A 113 13.63 -0.55 2.74
C SER A 113 12.16 -0.18 2.82
N GLY A 114 11.90 1.12 2.87
CA GLY A 114 10.57 1.64 2.93
C GLY A 114 10.50 3.09 2.47
N THR A 115 9.28 3.58 2.23
CA THR A 115 9.03 4.98 1.93
C THR A 115 7.92 5.51 2.81
N ALA A 116 8.01 6.81 3.12
CA ALA A 116 6.98 7.58 3.79
C ALA A 116 6.78 8.87 2.98
N GLY A 117 5.79 8.86 2.07
CA GLY A 117 5.62 9.93 1.10
C GLY A 117 6.83 10.03 0.14
N PHE A 118 7.45 11.19 0.08
CA PHE A 118 8.65 11.44 -0.76
C PHE A 118 9.96 10.98 -0.12
N LEU A 119 9.94 10.65 1.17
CA LEU A 119 11.13 10.20 1.89
C LEU A 119 11.26 8.68 1.78
N GLY A 120 12.48 8.22 1.49
CA GLY A 120 12.84 6.81 1.52
C GLY A 120 13.83 6.53 2.63
N GLN A 121 13.79 5.30 3.13
CA GLN A 121 14.77 4.80 4.10
C GLN A 121 15.27 3.44 3.65
N VAL A 122 16.55 3.18 3.93
CA VAL A 122 17.19 1.87 3.74
C VAL A 122 18.00 1.56 4.99
N GLN A 123 17.75 0.38 5.57
CA GLN A 123 18.45 -0.11 6.74
C GLN A 123 19.16 -1.44 6.37
N PRO A 124 20.49 -1.46 6.24
CA PRO A 124 21.23 -2.69 6.12
C PRO A 124 21.35 -3.36 7.50
N ILE A 125 20.90 -4.60 7.59
CA ILE A 125 20.90 -5.40 8.81
C ILE A 125 21.81 -6.62 8.59
N ARG A 126 22.88 -6.70 9.38
CA ARG A 126 23.75 -7.85 9.45
C ARG A 126 23.60 -8.51 10.81
N PRO A 127 22.95 -9.69 10.88
CA PRO A 127 22.74 -10.38 12.16
C PRO A 127 24.02 -10.51 12.97
N SER A 128 23.95 -10.24 14.26
CA SER A 128 25.06 -10.21 15.23
C SER A 128 26.06 -9.05 15.08
N TYR A 129 25.93 -8.17 14.10
CA TYR A 129 26.85 -7.04 13.89
C TYR A 129 26.17 -5.67 13.93
N THR A 130 24.92 -5.58 13.46
CA THR A 130 24.14 -4.34 13.45
C THR A 130 22.84 -4.53 14.20
N GLU A 131 22.20 -3.44 14.57
CA GLU A 131 20.83 -3.46 15.07
C GLU A 131 19.90 -4.11 14.03
N CYS A 132 18.94 -4.92 14.52
CA CYS A 132 17.91 -5.48 13.68
C CYS A 132 16.70 -4.52 13.59
N TYR A 133 15.74 -4.83 12.73
CA TYR A 133 14.56 -3.99 12.53
C TYR A 133 13.77 -3.75 13.84
N ASP A 134 13.69 -4.75 14.71
CA ASP A 134 12.94 -4.66 15.98
C ASP A 134 13.75 -4.05 17.14
N CYS A 135 15.05 -3.73 16.97
CA CYS A 135 15.84 -3.03 17.98
C CYS A 135 15.42 -1.56 18.12
N THR A 136 14.83 -0.98 17.09
CA THR A 136 14.32 0.39 17.08
C THR A 136 12.79 0.36 17.16
N GLU A 137 12.22 1.20 18.01
CA GLU A 137 10.77 1.34 18.07
C GLU A 137 10.25 1.97 16.77
N HIS A 138 9.30 1.28 16.13
CA HIS A 138 8.57 1.80 14.98
C HIS A 138 7.19 2.27 15.45
N PRO A 139 6.98 3.57 15.63
CA PRO A 139 5.68 4.08 16.05
C PRO A 139 4.62 3.72 15.02
N THR A 140 3.46 3.34 15.49
CA THR A 140 2.31 3.12 14.61
C THR A 140 2.04 4.40 13.83
N PRO A 141 1.90 4.34 12.50
CA PRO A 141 1.59 5.52 11.71
C PRO A 141 0.36 6.23 12.26
N THR A 142 0.50 7.49 12.61
CA THR A 142 -0.61 8.35 13.07
C THR A 142 -1.31 9.03 11.90
N THR A 143 -0.64 9.07 10.75
CA THR A 143 -1.16 9.63 9.49
C THR A 143 -1.15 8.58 8.41
N PHE A 144 -2.19 8.55 7.63
CA PHE A 144 -2.34 7.62 6.49
C PHE A 144 -2.43 8.42 5.20
N PRO A 145 -1.89 7.92 4.07
CA PRO A 145 -2.06 8.57 2.77
C PRO A 145 -3.56 8.75 2.45
N VAL A 146 -3.91 9.88 1.88
CA VAL A 146 -5.30 10.22 1.52
C VAL A 146 -5.89 9.17 0.58
N CYS A 147 -5.11 8.71 -0.40
CA CYS A 147 -5.50 7.65 -1.31
C CYS A 147 -5.84 6.33 -0.58
N THR A 148 -5.08 5.95 0.45
CA THR A 148 -5.38 4.75 1.26
C THR A 148 -6.69 4.92 2.01
N ILE A 149 -6.89 6.08 2.64
CA ILE A 149 -8.10 6.35 3.44
C ILE A 149 -9.33 6.49 2.56
N ARG A 150 -9.23 7.15 1.38
CA ARG A 150 -10.37 7.48 0.54
C ARG A 150 -10.69 6.46 -0.55
N SER A 151 -9.69 5.76 -1.06
CA SER A 151 -9.86 4.90 -2.25
C SER A 151 -9.60 3.42 -1.99
N THR A 152 -8.67 3.08 -1.11
CA THR A 152 -8.26 1.68 -0.88
C THR A 152 -8.07 1.34 0.60
N PRO A 153 -9.10 1.51 1.45
CA PRO A 153 -8.99 1.13 2.85
C PRO A 153 -8.85 -0.39 2.95
N SER A 154 -7.79 -0.84 3.61
CA SER A 154 -7.49 -2.28 3.76
C SER A 154 -7.64 -2.81 5.19
N THR A 155 -7.83 -1.91 6.16
CA THR A 155 -7.98 -2.27 7.58
C THR A 155 -9.12 -1.47 8.24
N PRO A 156 -9.75 -1.98 9.31
CA PRO A 156 -10.79 -1.24 10.04
C PRO A 156 -10.35 0.13 10.53
N VAL A 157 -9.07 0.30 10.90
CA VAL A 157 -8.55 1.61 11.33
C VAL A 157 -8.61 2.65 10.21
N HIS A 158 -8.43 2.28 8.95
CA HIS A 158 -8.58 3.19 7.81
C HIS A 158 -10.01 3.72 7.71
N CYS A 159 -11.01 2.88 7.94
CA CYS A 159 -12.41 3.30 7.95
C CYS A 159 -12.72 4.24 9.12
N ILE A 160 -12.15 3.99 10.31
CA ILE A 160 -12.30 4.85 11.48
C ILE A 160 -11.64 6.23 11.22
N VAL A 161 -10.43 6.24 10.67
CA VAL A 161 -9.71 7.46 10.32
C VAL A 161 -10.46 8.25 9.24
N TRP A 162 -10.99 7.57 8.21
CA TRP A 162 -11.82 8.17 7.18
C TRP A 162 -13.07 8.81 7.78
N ALA A 163 -13.80 8.10 8.64
CA ALA A 163 -15.01 8.62 9.27
C ALA A 163 -14.70 9.85 10.16
N LYS A 164 -13.63 9.77 10.97
CA LYS A 164 -13.24 10.83 11.89
C LYS A 164 -12.70 12.07 11.19
N ASN A 165 -11.82 11.90 10.22
CA ASN A 165 -11.05 12.99 9.63
C ASN A 165 -11.71 13.58 8.36
N TRP A 166 -12.63 12.86 7.74
CA TRP A 166 -13.29 13.30 6.53
C TRP A 166 -14.83 13.31 6.66
N LEU A 167 -15.48 12.17 6.89
CA LEU A 167 -16.94 12.08 6.86
C LEU A 167 -17.63 12.99 7.89
N LEU A 168 -17.20 12.90 9.15
CA LEU A 168 -17.81 13.71 10.23
C LEU A 168 -17.55 15.20 10.05
N PRO A 169 -16.36 15.68 9.69
CA PRO A 169 -16.15 17.09 9.34
C PRO A 169 -17.02 17.56 8.16
N GLN A 170 -17.18 16.76 7.12
CA GLN A 170 -18.04 17.11 5.98
C GLN A 170 -19.52 17.30 6.39
N LEU A 171 -20.02 16.46 7.27
CA LEU A 171 -21.42 16.50 7.69
C LEU A 171 -21.68 17.52 8.81
N PHE A 172 -20.77 17.69 9.76
CA PHE A 172 -20.99 18.40 11.03
C PHE A 172 -19.91 19.44 11.36
N GLY A 173 -18.80 19.47 10.62
CA GLY A 173 -17.70 20.41 10.86
C GLY A 173 -18.02 21.87 10.43
N ALA A 174 -17.11 22.80 10.72
CA ALA A 174 -17.15 24.12 10.11
C ALA A 174 -16.91 24.01 8.60
N LEU A 175 -17.56 24.88 7.81
CA LEU A 175 -17.25 24.98 6.39
C LEU A 175 -15.87 25.67 6.28
N ASP A 176 -14.88 24.91 5.94
CA ASP A 176 -13.56 25.42 5.58
C ASP A 176 -13.18 24.98 4.18
N ASN A 177 -12.26 25.68 3.55
CA ASN A 177 -11.79 25.39 2.19
C ASN A 177 -10.59 24.42 2.20
N SER A 178 -10.45 23.61 3.25
CA SER A 178 -9.30 22.68 3.38
C SER A 178 -9.26 21.66 2.27
N ASP A 179 -10.41 21.14 1.84
CA ASP A 179 -10.51 20.17 0.74
C ASP A 179 -10.03 20.78 -0.60
N GLU A 180 -10.37 22.04 -0.91
CA GLU A 180 -9.93 22.72 -2.14
C GLU A 180 -8.40 22.93 -2.14
N GLN A 181 -7.84 23.27 -1.00
CA GLN A 181 -6.37 23.40 -0.86
C GLN A 181 -5.70 22.04 -1.03
N GLU A 182 -6.22 20.98 -0.41
CA GLU A 182 -5.71 19.62 -0.54
C GLU A 182 -5.76 19.14 -1.99
N PHE A 183 -6.87 19.34 -2.71
CA PHE A 183 -7.00 18.99 -4.13
C PHE A 183 -6.06 19.81 -5.02
N SER A 184 -5.84 21.09 -4.71
CA SER A 184 -4.89 21.92 -5.43
C SER A 184 -3.45 21.45 -5.25
N GLU A 185 -3.07 21.04 -4.04
CA GLU A 185 -1.76 20.49 -3.75
C GLU A 185 -1.56 19.10 -4.39
N ALA A 186 -2.59 18.25 -4.37
CA ALA A 186 -2.57 16.95 -5.03
C ALA A 186 -2.40 17.09 -6.56
N ALA A 187 -3.08 18.05 -7.17
CA ALA A 187 -2.90 18.36 -8.59
C ALA A 187 -1.47 18.84 -8.91
N LYS A 188 -0.88 19.70 -8.06
CA LYS A 188 0.52 20.12 -8.20
C LYS A 188 1.53 18.97 -8.04
N ARG A 189 1.18 17.93 -7.27
CA ARG A 189 1.96 16.72 -7.11
C ARG A 189 1.83 15.74 -8.27
N GLY A 190 0.99 16.05 -9.27
CA GLY A 190 0.80 15.21 -10.45
C GLY A 190 -0.10 13.98 -10.21
N GLU A 191 -0.99 14.04 -9.21
CA GLU A 191 -2.00 12.99 -8.99
C GLU A 191 -3.00 12.94 -10.15
N ASP A 192 -3.63 11.78 -10.35
CA ASP A 192 -4.55 11.55 -11.48
C ASP A 192 -5.71 12.56 -11.47
N ALA A 193 -5.80 13.35 -12.55
CA ALA A 193 -6.81 14.39 -12.70
C ALA A 193 -8.24 13.84 -12.69
N ALA A 194 -8.46 12.63 -13.23
CA ALA A 194 -9.77 11.99 -13.23
C ALA A 194 -10.19 11.58 -11.82
N GLU A 195 -9.26 11.04 -11.03
CA GLU A 195 -9.50 10.68 -9.63
C GLU A 195 -9.76 11.93 -8.77
N LEU A 196 -8.97 12.99 -8.95
CA LEU A 196 -9.19 14.27 -8.25
C LEU A 196 -10.55 14.89 -8.59
N GLN A 197 -10.97 14.82 -9.84
CA GLN A 197 -12.31 15.30 -10.25
C GLN A 197 -13.43 14.49 -9.60
N ARG A 198 -13.26 13.17 -9.48
CA ARG A 198 -14.19 12.28 -8.78
C ARG A 198 -14.31 12.64 -7.29
N LEU A 199 -13.17 12.82 -6.62
CA LEU A 199 -13.13 13.19 -5.21
C LEU A 199 -13.78 14.56 -4.94
N ARG A 200 -13.58 15.54 -5.85
CA ARG A 200 -14.28 16.82 -5.79
C ARG A 200 -15.79 16.68 -5.92
N GLN A 201 -16.25 15.85 -6.85
CA GLN A 201 -17.69 15.59 -7.01
C GLN A 201 -18.29 14.93 -5.77
N GLU A 202 -17.57 14.02 -5.13
CA GLU A 202 -17.99 13.40 -3.88
C GLU A 202 -18.09 14.42 -2.74
N ALA A 203 -17.09 15.28 -2.59
CA ALA A 203 -17.11 16.36 -1.59
C ALA A 203 -18.31 17.30 -1.80
N GLN A 204 -18.56 17.70 -3.05
CA GLN A 204 -19.72 18.53 -3.39
C GLN A 204 -21.06 17.87 -3.06
N GLN A 205 -21.19 16.57 -3.32
CA GLN A 205 -22.39 15.82 -2.96
C GLN A 205 -22.60 15.73 -1.45
N MET A 206 -21.52 15.59 -0.67
CA MET A 206 -21.61 15.58 0.79
C MET A 206 -22.06 16.92 1.35
N LEU A 207 -21.62 18.03 0.76
CA LEU A 207 -22.13 19.37 1.11
C LEU A 207 -23.64 19.48 0.86
N THR A 208 -24.13 18.97 -0.28
CA THR A 208 -25.57 18.95 -0.56
C THR A 208 -26.35 18.12 0.47
N TYR A 209 -25.85 16.96 0.87
CA TYR A 209 -26.48 16.17 1.96
C TYR A 209 -26.47 16.90 3.29
N ARG A 210 -25.39 17.60 3.60
CA ARG A 210 -25.28 18.43 4.79
C ARG A 210 -26.34 19.53 4.80
N GLU A 211 -26.48 20.29 3.71
CA GLU A 211 -27.52 21.34 3.59
C GLU A 211 -28.91 20.74 3.78
N GLN A 212 -29.20 19.59 3.18
CA GLN A 212 -30.46 18.88 3.38
C GLN A 212 -30.65 18.43 4.83
N LEU A 213 -29.64 17.98 5.52
CA LEU A 213 -29.67 17.57 6.92
C LEU A 213 -30.05 18.76 7.83
N TYR A 214 -29.44 19.93 7.61
CA TYR A 214 -29.74 21.13 8.37
C TYR A 214 -31.07 21.77 8.01
N ALA A 215 -31.51 21.66 6.75
CA ALA A 215 -32.83 22.16 6.30
C ALA A 215 -33.96 21.25 6.78
N SER A 216 -33.74 19.96 6.99
CA SER A 216 -34.78 18.97 7.35
C SER A 216 -34.87 18.78 8.87
N LEU A 217 -35.07 19.87 9.61
CA LEU A 217 -35.24 19.81 11.07
C LEU A 217 -36.36 18.86 11.54
N ASN A 218 -37.35 18.55 10.67
CA ASN A 218 -38.49 17.70 10.96
C ASN A 218 -38.34 16.23 10.49
N ALA A 219 -37.32 15.88 9.69
CA ALA A 219 -37.13 14.51 9.20
C ALA A 219 -35.64 14.18 8.96
N PRO A 220 -34.75 14.27 9.97
CA PRO A 220 -33.34 13.98 9.81
C PRO A 220 -33.10 12.52 9.45
N GLN A 221 -34.01 11.62 9.79
CA GLN A 221 -33.90 10.18 9.57
C GLN A 221 -33.83 9.84 8.08
N VAL A 222 -34.61 10.48 7.22
CA VAL A 222 -34.61 10.25 5.76
C VAL A 222 -33.26 10.66 5.14
N VAL A 223 -32.67 11.73 5.62
CA VAL A 223 -31.34 12.18 5.13
C VAL A 223 -30.24 11.24 5.61
N CYS A 224 -30.30 10.77 6.86
CA CYS A 224 -29.37 9.78 7.39
C CYS A 224 -29.45 8.45 6.61
N GLU A 225 -30.65 7.98 6.27
CA GLU A 225 -30.82 6.79 5.44
C GLU A 225 -30.20 6.95 4.05
N ARG A 226 -30.39 8.11 3.41
CA ARG A 226 -29.76 8.40 2.11
C ARG A 226 -28.22 8.45 2.18
N ILE A 227 -27.67 9.05 3.22
CA ILE A 227 -26.22 9.08 3.45
C ILE A 227 -25.70 7.66 3.67
N PHE A 228 -26.41 6.88 4.50
CA PHE A 228 -26.06 5.49 4.77
C PHE A 228 -26.09 4.65 3.50
N ASP A 229 -27.17 4.74 2.72
CA ASP A 229 -27.32 4.00 1.47
C ASP A 229 -26.24 4.38 0.46
N LYS A 230 -25.91 5.65 0.33
CA LYS A 230 -24.80 6.08 -0.52
C LYS A 230 -23.46 5.47 -0.10
N LEU A 231 -23.16 5.47 1.19
CA LEU A 231 -21.86 5.00 1.69
C LEU A 231 -21.74 3.47 1.66
N TYR A 232 -22.81 2.77 2.02
CA TYR A 232 -22.76 1.32 2.23
C TYR A 232 -23.39 0.50 1.11
N SER A 233 -24.14 1.11 0.20
CA SER A 233 -24.70 0.43 -0.97
C SER A 233 -24.05 0.91 -2.26
N VAL A 234 -24.13 2.20 -2.56
CA VAL A 234 -23.68 2.74 -3.85
C VAL A 234 -22.16 2.69 -3.99
N HIS A 235 -21.40 3.01 -2.93
CA HIS A 235 -19.93 2.96 -2.98
C HIS A 235 -19.42 1.52 -3.04
N ILE A 236 -20.03 0.59 -2.28
CA ILE A 236 -19.63 -0.83 -2.30
C ILE A 236 -19.88 -1.48 -3.66
N GLN A 237 -20.98 -1.14 -4.33
CA GLN A 237 -21.28 -1.67 -5.67
C GLN A 237 -20.34 -1.18 -6.77
N ARG A 238 -19.52 -0.16 -6.49
CA ARG A 238 -18.52 0.39 -7.41
C ARG A 238 -17.13 -0.21 -7.24
N LEU A 239 -16.88 -0.93 -6.13
CA LEU A 239 -15.65 -1.66 -5.84
C LEU A 239 -15.66 -3.03 -6.50
#